data_47a110b3e7852a9cf1c5449e9cbc5e66
#
_entry.id   47a110b3e7852a9cf1c5449e9cbc5e66
#
_cell.length_a   1.000
_cell.length_b   1.000
_cell.length_c   1.000
_cell.angle_alpha   90.00
_cell.angle_beta   90.00
_cell.angle_gamma   90.00
#
_symmetry.space_group_name_H-M   'P 1'
#
loop_
_entity.id
_entity.type
_entity.pdbx_description
1 polymer ?
#
loop_
_entity_poly.entity_id
_entity_poly.type
_entity_poly.pdbx_seq_one_letter_code
_entity_poly.pdbx_strand_id
1 'polypeptide(L)'
;MTTSLISRTGRVQSWLDNPESRLPVSCTVFVVEDSMEGPNGIEASWRFASHALRNGAGCAIHLSKLRPKGTETRKGDDVLVASGPVSFGRIYSVLNEVLRRGGTYRNGAIVLHYDLNLPDALEFIQTPRSELPWVKRCINITD
;
A
#
# COMPACT_ATOMS: atom_id res chain seq x y z
N MET A 1 -6.80 -45.56 -15.82
CA MET A 1 -7.37 -44.38 -15.17
C MET A 1 -6.27 -43.32 -14.99
N THR A 2 -6.44 -42.16 -15.55
CA THR A 2 -5.53 -41.03 -15.31
C THR A 2 -5.99 -40.32 -14.03
N THR A 3 -5.19 -40.33 -12.99
CA THR A 3 -5.50 -39.60 -11.76
C THR A 3 -4.96 -38.17 -11.92
N SER A 4 -5.85 -37.20 -11.99
CA SER A 4 -5.46 -35.81 -11.92
C SER A 4 -5.19 -35.43 -10.47
N LEU A 5 -3.95 -35.04 -10.17
CA LEU A 5 -3.59 -34.49 -8.87
C LEU A 5 -3.75 -32.96 -8.95
N ILE A 6 -4.69 -32.44 -8.19
CA ILE A 6 -4.86 -31.01 -8.00
C ILE A 6 -4.34 -30.66 -6.61
N SER A 7 -3.32 -29.81 -6.56
CA SER A 7 -2.78 -29.31 -5.30
C SER A 7 -3.23 -27.86 -5.09
N ARG A 8 -3.64 -27.53 -3.87
CA ARG A 8 -3.90 -26.16 -3.46
C ARG A 8 -2.60 -25.48 -3.02
N THR A 9 -2.53 -24.19 -3.17
CA THR A 9 -1.41 -23.43 -2.60
C THR A 9 -1.44 -23.53 -1.08
N GLY A 10 -0.28 -23.45 -0.43
CA GLY A 10 -0.19 -23.53 1.03
C GLY A 10 -1.05 -22.50 1.75
N ARG A 11 -1.21 -21.30 1.16
CA ARG A 11 -2.06 -20.24 1.70
C ARG A 11 -3.55 -20.61 1.67
N VAL A 12 -4.02 -21.16 0.57
CA VAL A 12 -5.41 -21.60 0.42
C VAL A 12 -5.70 -22.79 1.35
N GLN A 13 -4.78 -23.74 1.46
CA GLN A 13 -4.93 -24.85 2.39
C GLN A 13 -5.01 -24.36 3.84
N SER A 14 -4.10 -23.48 4.25
CA SER A 14 -4.10 -22.91 5.59
C SER A 14 -5.37 -22.10 5.91
N TRP A 15 -5.94 -21.42 4.90
CA TRP A 15 -7.22 -20.74 5.05
C TRP A 15 -8.39 -21.69 5.20
N LEU A 16 -8.41 -22.80 4.47
CA LEU A 16 -9.45 -23.82 4.59
C LEU A 16 -9.43 -24.52 5.96
N ASP A 17 -8.23 -24.73 6.51
CA ASP A 17 -8.06 -25.34 7.83
C ASP A 17 -8.48 -24.39 8.96
N ASN A 18 -8.28 -23.06 8.78
CA ASN A 18 -8.68 -22.03 9.74
C ASN A 18 -9.03 -20.71 9.04
N PRO A 19 -10.27 -20.54 8.55
CA PRO A 19 -10.69 -19.39 7.76
C PRO A 19 -10.60 -18.06 8.50
N GLU A 20 -10.68 -18.06 9.82
CA GLU A 20 -10.68 -16.84 10.62
C GLU A 20 -9.26 -16.29 10.88
N SER A 21 -8.23 -17.09 10.65
CA SER A 21 -6.85 -16.71 10.98
C SER A 21 -6.16 -15.86 9.93
N ARG A 22 -6.52 -16.01 8.66
CA ARG A 22 -5.81 -15.38 7.51
C ARG A 22 -6.71 -15.24 6.28
N LEU A 23 -6.32 -14.34 5.39
CA LEU A 23 -6.87 -14.28 4.04
C LEU A 23 -6.30 -15.43 3.17
N PRO A 24 -7.08 -15.96 2.21
CA PRO A 24 -6.61 -16.97 1.27
C PRO A 24 -5.61 -16.43 0.23
N VAL A 25 -5.28 -15.16 0.28
CA VAL A 25 -4.36 -14.47 -0.61
C VAL A 25 -3.12 -13.99 0.14
N SER A 26 -1.96 -14.00 -0.53
CA SER A 26 -0.69 -13.56 0.05
C SER A 26 -0.38 -12.10 -0.24
N CYS A 27 -0.77 -11.62 -1.40
CA CYS A 27 -0.46 -10.29 -1.90
C CYS A 27 -1.68 -9.66 -2.53
N THR A 28 -1.80 -8.36 -2.35
CA THR A 28 -2.90 -7.55 -2.86
C THR A 28 -2.36 -6.24 -3.41
N VAL A 29 -3.09 -5.61 -4.33
CA VAL A 29 -2.70 -4.35 -4.96
C VAL A 29 -3.83 -3.35 -4.79
N PHE A 30 -3.48 -2.10 -4.48
CA PHE A 30 -4.40 -0.99 -4.43
C PHE A 30 -3.82 0.21 -5.20
N VAL A 31 -4.55 0.70 -6.19
CA VAL A 31 -4.20 1.92 -6.92
C VAL A 31 -4.97 3.07 -6.30
N VAL A 32 -4.24 4.02 -5.71
CA VAL A 32 -4.85 5.16 -5.00
C VAL A 32 -5.23 6.24 -6.00
N GLU A 33 -6.51 6.64 -5.99
CA GLU A 33 -6.99 7.79 -6.74
C GLU A 33 -6.67 9.10 -6.01
N ASP A 34 -6.54 10.19 -6.77
CA ASP A 34 -6.21 11.52 -6.23
C ASP A 34 -7.42 12.20 -5.57
N SER A 35 -7.95 11.53 -4.55
CA SER A 35 -9.08 12.00 -3.72
C SER A 35 -8.95 11.41 -2.32
N MET A 36 -9.35 12.16 -1.31
CA MET A 36 -9.44 11.61 0.06
C MET A 36 -10.57 10.58 0.15
N GLU A 37 -11.69 10.88 -0.46
CA GLU A 37 -12.92 10.10 -0.40
C GLU A 37 -13.07 9.13 -1.59
N GLY A 38 -14.10 8.30 -1.53
CA GLY A 38 -14.44 7.36 -2.59
C GLY A 38 -13.86 5.96 -2.38
N PRO A 39 -14.31 4.98 -3.20
CA PRO A 39 -13.96 3.57 -3.01
C PRO A 39 -12.48 3.26 -3.26
N ASN A 40 -11.80 4.08 -4.04
CA ASN A 40 -10.38 3.96 -4.38
C ASN A 40 -9.56 5.17 -3.91
N GLY A 41 -10.13 6.00 -3.03
CA GLY A 41 -9.47 7.16 -2.47
C GLY A 41 -8.40 6.82 -1.42
N ILE A 42 -7.76 7.85 -0.91
CA ILE A 42 -6.67 7.74 0.06
C ILE A 42 -7.14 7.05 1.34
N GLU A 43 -8.28 7.46 1.91
CA GLU A 43 -8.83 6.85 3.13
C GLU A 43 -9.21 5.38 2.93
N ALA A 44 -9.78 5.04 1.78
CA ALA A 44 -10.08 3.65 1.42
C ALA A 44 -8.80 2.80 1.34
N SER A 45 -7.71 3.37 0.84
CA SER A 45 -6.42 2.69 0.78
C SER A 45 -5.83 2.37 2.16
N TRP A 46 -6.00 3.26 3.13
CA TRP A 46 -5.57 3.00 4.51
C TRP A 46 -6.37 1.87 5.14
N ARG A 47 -7.68 1.86 4.94
CA ARG A 47 -8.56 0.76 5.39
C ARG A 47 -8.17 -0.56 4.75
N PHE A 48 -7.91 -0.55 3.45
CA PHE A 48 -7.47 -1.72 2.70
C PHE A 48 -6.13 -2.26 3.23
N ALA A 49 -5.12 -1.40 3.38
CA ALA A 49 -3.81 -1.78 3.90
C ALA A 49 -3.91 -2.35 5.32
N SER A 50 -4.66 -1.68 6.19
CA SER A 50 -4.90 -2.14 7.56
C SER A 50 -5.56 -3.53 7.58
N HIS A 51 -6.59 -3.75 6.77
CA HIS A 51 -7.26 -5.02 6.69
C HIS A 51 -6.32 -6.12 6.17
N ALA A 52 -5.57 -5.86 5.09
CA ALA A 52 -4.62 -6.80 4.53
C ALA A 52 -3.55 -7.21 5.56
N LEU A 53 -2.93 -6.24 6.22
CA LEU A 53 -1.87 -6.49 7.20
C LEU A 53 -2.37 -7.31 8.40
N ARG A 54 -3.52 -6.93 8.96
CA ARG A 54 -4.09 -7.67 10.11
C ARG A 54 -4.44 -9.11 9.77
N ASN A 55 -4.77 -9.39 8.53
CA ASN A 55 -5.12 -10.73 8.06
C ASN A 55 -3.96 -11.45 7.34
N GLY A 56 -2.73 -10.98 7.54
CA GLY A 56 -1.51 -11.66 7.10
C GLY A 56 -1.24 -11.60 5.60
N ALA A 57 -1.84 -10.65 4.87
CA ALA A 57 -1.55 -10.40 3.46
C ALA A 57 -0.63 -9.17 3.32
N GLY A 58 0.31 -9.22 2.38
CA GLY A 58 1.06 -8.06 1.94
C GLY A 58 0.24 -7.19 0.99
N CYS A 59 0.57 -5.91 0.90
CA CYS A 59 -0.07 -5.01 -0.06
C CYS A 59 0.93 -4.14 -0.81
N ALA A 60 0.64 -3.95 -2.09
CA ALA A 60 1.29 -2.98 -2.95
C ALA A 60 0.36 -1.77 -3.11
N ILE A 61 0.86 -0.60 -2.81
CA ILE A 61 0.11 0.66 -2.88
C ILE A 61 0.72 1.52 -3.98
N HIS A 62 -0.05 1.77 -5.03
CA HIS A 62 0.35 2.62 -6.14
C HIS A 62 -0.05 4.06 -5.89
N LEU A 63 0.94 4.96 -5.83
CA LEU A 63 0.78 6.37 -5.52
C LEU A 63 0.86 7.29 -6.75
N SER A 64 1.04 6.72 -7.94
CA SER A 64 1.34 7.48 -9.17
C SER A 64 0.24 8.44 -9.61
N LYS A 65 -1.01 8.21 -9.22
CA LYS A 65 -2.14 9.09 -9.55
C LYS A 65 -2.29 10.28 -8.60
N LEU A 66 -1.59 10.28 -7.47
CA LEU A 66 -1.63 11.40 -6.54
C LEU A 66 -0.99 12.64 -7.17
N ARG A 67 -1.61 13.79 -6.95
CA ARG A 67 -1.09 15.06 -7.44
C ARG A 67 0.31 15.33 -6.89
N PRO A 68 1.18 15.96 -7.70
CA PRO A 68 2.53 16.29 -7.28
C PRO A 68 2.56 17.23 -6.08
N LYS A 69 3.65 17.14 -5.32
CA LYS A 69 3.97 18.10 -4.26
C LYS A 69 3.98 19.52 -4.82
N GLY A 70 3.38 20.44 -4.08
CA GLY A 70 3.28 21.85 -4.48
C GLY A 70 2.09 22.17 -5.38
N THR A 71 1.28 21.20 -5.79
CA THR A 71 0.05 21.45 -6.54
C THR A 71 -0.91 22.27 -5.69
N GLU A 72 -1.35 23.40 -6.21
CA GLU A 72 -2.30 24.28 -5.54
C GLU A 72 -3.75 23.91 -5.88
N THR A 73 -4.60 23.89 -4.87
CA THR A 73 -6.04 23.70 -5.00
C THR A 73 -6.75 24.77 -4.19
N ARG A 74 -7.80 25.35 -4.73
CA ARG A 74 -8.61 26.33 -4.02
C ARG A 74 -9.82 25.67 -3.36
N LYS A 75 -10.05 26.04 -2.10
CA LYS A 75 -11.25 25.68 -1.38
C LYS A 75 -11.85 26.96 -0.76
N GLY A 76 -12.84 27.55 -1.45
CA GLY A 76 -13.30 28.89 -1.12
C GLY A 76 -12.20 29.93 -1.34
N ASP A 77 -11.88 30.71 -0.30
CA ASP A 77 -10.81 31.72 -0.33
C ASP A 77 -9.43 31.15 0.05
N ASP A 78 -9.38 29.88 0.50
CA ASP A 78 -8.15 29.23 0.93
C ASP A 78 -7.42 28.58 -0.24
N VAL A 79 -6.09 28.72 -0.24
CA VAL A 79 -5.19 28.00 -1.14
C VAL A 79 -4.57 26.85 -0.37
N LEU A 80 -4.85 25.62 -0.82
CA LEU A 80 -4.29 24.41 -0.28
C LEU A 80 -3.15 23.92 -1.17
N VAL A 81 -2.02 23.61 -0.56
CA VAL A 81 -0.83 23.10 -1.26
C VAL A 81 -0.66 21.62 -0.97
N ALA A 82 -0.56 20.80 -2.01
CA ALA A 82 -0.37 19.36 -1.87
C ALA A 82 0.99 19.03 -1.27
N SER A 83 1.00 18.13 -0.29
CA SER A 83 2.23 17.64 0.34
C SER A 83 2.97 16.59 -0.48
N GLY A 84 2.30 15.99 -1.46
CA GLY A 84 2.86 15.04 -2.40
C GLY A 84 2.81 13.57 -1.97
N PRO A 85 3.08 12.65 -2.89
CA PRO A 85 2.94 11.21 -2.67
C PRO A 85 3.88 10.65 -1.60
N VAL A 86 5.07 11.21 -1.43
CA VAL A 86 6.03 10.77 -0.39
C VAL A 86 5.47 11.02 1.01
N SER A 87 4.81 12.15 1.23
CA SER A 87 4.16 12.47 2.51
C SER A 87 3.06 11.49 2.84
N PHE A 88 2.23 11.12 1.88
CA PHE A 88 1.22 10.07 2.06
C PHE A 88 1.86 8.70 2.27
N GLY A 89 3.00 8.44 1.65
CA GLY A 89 3.79 7.23 1.86
C GLY A 89 4.17 6.99 3.33
N ARG A 90 4.40 8.05 4.09
CA ARG A 90 4.72 7.97 5.53
C ARG A 90 3.58 7.38 6.35
N ILE A 91 2.34 7.62 5.97
CA ILE A 91 1.17 7.07 6.67
C ILE A 91 1.18 5.54 6.61
N TYR A 92 1.51 4.97 5.46
CA TYR A 92 1.60 3.51 5.32
C TYR A 92 2.76 2.92 6.13
N SER A 93 3.87 3.64 6.24
CA SER A 93 4.99 3.23 7.08
C SER A 93 4.60 3.18 8.56
N VAL A 94 3.95 4.22 9.05
CA VAL A 94 3.46 4.29 10.45
C VAL A 94 2.38 3.25 10.69
N LEU A 95 1.46 3.06 9.74
CA LEU A 95 0.42 2.05 9.84
C LEU A 95 1.01 0.65 10.02
N ASN A 96 2.02 0.29 9.22
CA ASN A 96 2.71 -1.00 9.36
C ASN A 96 3.44 -1.13 10.69
N GLU A 97 4.12 -0.08 11.12
CA GLU A 97 4.80 -0.04 12.42
C GLU A 97 3.83 -0.29 13.59
N VAL A 98 2.71 0.43 13.61
CA VAL A 98 1.73 0.38 14.70
C VAL A 98 1.04 -0.99 14.74
N LEU A 99 0.59 -1.49 13.61
CA LEU A 99 -0.08 -2.80 13.54
C LEU A 99 0.86 -3.95 13.91
N ARG A 100 2.14 -3.83 13.56
CA ARG A 100 3.15 -4.81 13.93
C ARG A 100 3.37 -4.90 15.44
N ARG A 101 3.38 -3.76 16.13
CA ARG A 101 3.59 -3.69 17.58
C ARG A 101 2.40 -4.26 18.38
N GLY A 102 1.24 -4.35 17.79
CA GLY A 102 0.02 -4.85 18.41
C GLY A 102 -0.04 -6.36 18.67
N GLY A 103 1.05 -7.12 18.48
CA GLY A 103 1.13 -8.49 18.97
C GLY A 103 1.44 -9.56 17.91
N THR A 104 0.64 -10.60 17.83
CA THR A 104 0.84 -11.88 17.14
C THR A 104 0.95 -11.84 15.61
N TYR A 105 0.84 -10.67 15.00
CA TYR A 105 0.87 -10.55 13.54
C TYR A 105 2.30 -10.58 13.00
N ARG A 106 2.52 -11.40 11.97
CA ARG A 106 3.78 -11.39 11.22
C ARG A 106 3.99 -10.02 10.59
N ASN A 107 5.28 -9.67 10.39
CA ASN A 107 5.65 -8.46 9.66
C ASN A 107 4.88 -8.38 8.35
N GLY A 108 3.95 -7.44 8.27
CA GLY A 108 3.27 -7.13 7.02
C GLY A 108 4.24 -6.52 6.03
N ALA A 109 4.13 -6.89 4.77
CA ALA A 109 4.88 -6.27 3.70
C ALA A 109 4.02 -5.22 3.01
N ILE A 110 4.44 -3.96 3.08
CA ILE A 110 3.91 -2.88 2.24
C ILE A 110 4.98 -2.45 1.26
N VAL A 111 4.63 -2.41 -0.02
CA VAL A 111 5.48 -1.87 -1.08
C VAL A 111 4.76 -0.66 -1.67
N LEU A 112 5.41 0.50 -1.63
CA LEU A 112 4.93 1.70 -2.30
C LEU A 112 5.48 1.72 -3.72
N HIS A 113 4.60 1.94 -4.69
CA HIS A 113 4.94 2.04 -6.11
C HIS A 113 4.75 3.46 -6.61
N TYR A 114 5.69 3.94 -7.41
CA TYR A 114 5.64 5.24 -8.06
C TYR A 114 6.31 5.19 -9.43
N ASP A 115 5.77 5.90 -10.42
CA ASP A 115 6.30 5.87 -11.77
C ASP A 115 7.46 6.85 -11.96
N LEU A 116 8.49 6.41 -12.68
CA LEU A 116 9.74 7.17 -12.87
C LEU A 116 9.55 8.50 -13.60
N ASN A 117 8.60 8.55 -14.51
CA ASN A 117 8.33 9.73 -15.35
C ASN A 117 7.53 10.84 -14.65
N LEU A 118 7.18 10.67 -13.38
CA LEU A 118 6.40 11.64 -12.62
C LEU A 118 7.27 12.65 -11.85
N PRO A 119 6.76 13.85 -11.55
CA PRO A 119 7.55 14.93 -10.97
C PRO A 119 8.23 14.60 -9.65
N ASP A 120 7.59 13.82 -8.78
CA ASP A 120 8.12 13.50 -7.45
C ASP A 120 8.95 12.21 -7.41
N ALA A 121 9.28 11.63 -8.56
CA ALA A 121 10.06 10.39 -8.64
C ALA A 121 11.42 10.52 -7.97
N LEU A 122 12.11 11.64 -8.16
CA LEU A 122 13.41 11.88 -7.56
C LEU A 122 13.32 11.96 -6.03
N GLU A 123 12.35 12.68 -5.49
CA GLU A 123 12.10 12.74 -4.04
C GLU A 123 11.76 11.34 -3.49
N PHE A 124 10.93 10.59 -4.20
CA PHE A 124 10.56 9.23 -3.82
C PHE A 124 11.77 8.29 -3.75
N ILE A 125 12.71 8.40 -4.69
CA ILE A 125 13.95 7.61 -4.72
C ILE A 125 14.91 8.06 -3.62
N GLN A 126 15.12 9.36 -3.47
CA GLN A 126 16.14 9.94 -2.59
C GLN A 126 15.75 10.00 -1.12
N THR A 127 14.46 9.87 -0.79
CA THR A 127 14.00 9.89 0.60
C THR A 127 14.74 8.82 1.41
N PRO A 128 15.41 9.19 2.51
CA PRO A 128 16.15 8.24 3.34
C PRO A 128 15.24 7.13 3.87
N ARG A 129 15.79 5.93 4.01
CA ARG A 129 15.05 4.81 4.59
C ARG A 129 14.57 5.09 6.02
N SER A 130 15.27 5.94 6.75
CA SER A 130 14.90 6.38 8.11
C SER A 130 13.56 7.11 8.17
N GLU A 131 13.13 7.74 7.07
CA GLU A 131 11.84 8.43 6.99
C GLU A 131 10.68 7.49 6.61
N LEU A 132 10.97 6.38 5.94
CA LEU A 132 10.02 5.36 5.51
C LEU A 132 10.48 3.95 5.91
N PRO A 133 10.74 3.69 7.22
CA PRO A 133 11.45 2.49 7.65
C PRO A 133 10.64 1.20 7.49
N TRP A 134 9.30 1.28 7.50
CA TRP A 134 8.41 0.12 7.54
C TRP A 134 7.74 -0.18 6.20
N VAL A 135 8.17 0.46 5.12
CA VAL A 135 7.71 0.19 3.76
C VAL A 135 8.90 -0.03 2.84
N LYS A 136 8.69 -0.82 1.81
CA LYS A 136 9.60 -0.91 0.67
C LYS A 136 9.12 0.03 -0.43
N ARG A 137 10.03 0.44 -1.30
CA ARG A 137 9.73 1.31 -2.45
C ARG A 137 10.09 0.61 -3.73
N CYS A 138 9.25 0.77 -4.73
CA CYS A 138 9.46 0.28 -6.08
C CYS A 138 9.21 1.43 -7.06
N ILE A 139 10.16 1.66 -7.96
CA ILE A 139 9.98 2.57 -9.09
C ILE A 139 9.55 1.76 -10.29
N ASN A 140 8.44 2.17 -10.89
CA ASN A 140 7.98 1.60 -12.14
C ASN A 140 8.63 2.34 -13.30
N ILE A 141 9.27 1.58 -14.19
CA ILE A 141 9.84 2.10 -15.42
C ILE A 141 8.76 1.91 -16.48
N THR A 142 8.30 3.02 -17.04
CA THR A 142 7.32 3.05 -18.14
C THR A 142 8.03 3.52 -19.39
N ASP A 143 7.72 2.90 -20.52
CA ASP A 143 8.23 3.27 -21.84
C ASP A 143 7.71 4.65 -22.28
#